data_a905608989c98bb28d7a1e05af8bdb9f
#
_entry.id   a905608989c98bb28d7a1e05af8bdb9f
#
_cell.length_a   1.000
_cell.length_b   1.000
_cell.length_c   1.000
_cell.angle_alpha   90.00
_cell.angle_beta   90.00
_cell.angle_gamma   90.00
#
_symmetry.space_group_name_H-M   'P 1'
#
loop_
_entity.id
_entity.type
_entity.pdbx_description
1 polymer ?
#
loop_
_entity_poly.entity_id
_entity_poly.type
_entity_poly.pdbx_seq_one_letter_code
_entity_poly.pdbx_strand_id
1 'polypeptide(L)'
;FVYILFFTKIFYKGTGCRIGERINMKKIVLIGAGSQNFGLGVIGDIFKSKTLEGSKIVLHDINGESLKLTHKIADDFKDKLNINVEISSTTSRQEALKNADFCIISIEVGHRFNLWDQDWKIPLQYGIKQVYGENGGPGGLFHALRIIPPIFCLLYTSDAADES
;
A
#
# COMPACT_ATOMS: atom_id res chain seq x y z
N PHE A 1 6.56 -10.72 5.95
CA PHE A 1 5.67 -9.90 6.80
C PHE A 1 5.51 -8.54 6.13
N VAL A 2 4.28 -8.16 5.89
CA VAL A 2 3.93 -6.92 5.22
C VAL A 2 3.39 -5.98 6.29
N TYR A 3 4.01 -4.82 6.44
CA TYR A 3 3.43 -3.76 7.24
C TYR A 3 2.27 -3.16 6.46
N ILE A 4 1.05 -3.54 6.84
CA ILE A 4 -0.15 -2.87 6.37
C ILE A 4 -0.37 -1.67 7.29
N LEU A 5 0.15 -0.52 6.90
CA LEU A 5 -0.24 0.74 7.52
C LEU A 5 -1.55 1.19 6.86
N PHE A 6 -2.65 0.95 7.55
CA PHE A 6 -3.92 1.56 7.19
C PHE A 6 -3.88 3.03 7.61
N PHE A 7 -3.67 3.92 6.66
CA PHE A 7 -3.99 5.32 6.88
C PHE A 7 -5.40 5.57 6.37
N THR A 8 -6.34 5.61 7.28
CA THR A 8 -7.64 6.22 7.01
C THR A 8 -7.46 7.72 7.17
N LYS A 9 -7.54 8.46 6.07
CA LYS A 9 -7.75 9.89 6.12
C LYS A 9 -9.18 10.12 6.61
N ILE A 10 -9.37 10.13 7.93
CA ILE A 10 -10.64 10.54 8.53
C ILE A 10 -10.73 12.06 8.44
N PHE A 11 -11.05 12.59 7.26
CA PHE A 11 -11.64 13.91 7.19
C PHE A 11 -13.10 13.79 7.58
N TYR A 12 -13.39 14.01 8.85
CA TYR A 12 -14.73 14.24 9.34
C TYR A 12 -15.20 15.61 8.82
N LYS A 13 -15.65 15.68 7.57
CA LYS A 13 -16.61 16.71 7.20
C LYS A 13 -17.94 16.28 7.81
N GLY A 14 -18.34 16.98 8.90
CA GLY A 14 -19.48 16.66 9.71
C GLY A 14 -20.78 16.52 8.93
N THR A 15 -21.08 15.29 8.51
CA THR A 15 -22.42 14.82 8.21
C THR A 15 -22.49 13.40 8.73
N GLY A 16 -23.36 13.18 9.72
CA GLY A 16 -23.46 11.96 10.49
C GLY A 16 -23.46 10.71 9.60
N CYS A 17 -22.55 9.79 9.90
CA CYS A 17 -22.50 8.47 9.31
C CYS A 17 -23.80 7.73 9.64
N ARG A 18 -24.73 7.63 8.69
CA ARG A 18 -25.87 6.72 8.79
C ARG A 18 -25.38 5.33 8.43
N ILE A 19 -25.43 4.42 9.38
CA ILE A 19 -25.23 2.99 9.17
C ILE A 19 -26.29 2.55 8.12
N GLY A 20 -25.85 2.24 6.90
CA GLY A 20 -26.72 1.78 5.81
C GLY A 20 -26.60 2.52 4.47
N GLU A 21 -25.88 3.62 4.37
CA GLU A 21 -25.56 4.20 3.07
C GLU A 21 -24.52 3.32 2.36
N ARG A 22 -24.85 2.85 1.15
CA ARG A 22 -23.89 2.22 0.22
C ARG A 22 -22.67 3.14 0.17
N ILE A 23 -21.48 2.58 0.46
CA ILE A 23 -20.21 3.31 0.35
C ILE A 23 -20.03 3.61 -1.14
N ASN A 24 -20.50 4.80 -1.56
CA ASN A 24 -20.45 5.22 -2.94
C ASN A 24 -18.98 5.32 -3.37
N MET A 25 -18.61 4.52 -4.37
CA MET A 25 -17.38 4.57 -5.17
C MET A 25 -16.15 5.15 -4.42
N LYS A 26 -15.57 4.36 -3.53
CA LYS A 26 -14.35 4.76 -2.81
C LYS A 26 -13.12 4.60 -3.70
N LYS A 27 -12.21 5.57 -3.66
CA LYS A 27 -10.92 5.46 -4.32
C LYS A 27 -9.90 4.87 -3.36
N ILE A 28 -9.43 3.66 -3.66
CA ILE A 28 -8.42 2.92 -2.89
C ILE A 28 -7.12 2.92 -3.69
N VAL A 29 -6.05 3.47 -3.10
CA VAL A 29 -4.73 3.54 -3.74
C VAL A 29 -3.81 2.50 -3.12
N LEU A 30 -3.19 1.67 -3.93
CA LEU A 30 -2.17 0.70 -3.54
C LEU A 30 -0.79 1.22 -3.96
N ILE A 31 0.04 1.62 -3.00
CA ILE A 31 1.42 2.06 -3.23
C ILE A 31 2.37 0.87 -3.02
N GLY A 32 3.21 0.59 -4.03
CA GLY A 32 4.04 -0.62 -4.09
C GLY A 32 3.28 -1.81 -4.70
N ALA A 33 2.32 -1.52 -5.57
CA ALA A 33 1.45 -2.52 -6.20
C ALA A 33 2.19 -3.48 -7.16
N GLY A 34 3.38 -3.12 -7.63
CA GLY A 34 4.22 -4.00 -8.46
C GLY A 34 4.79 -5.21 -7.72
N SER A 35 4.63 -5.29 -6.40
CA SER A 35 5.00 -6.47 -5.62
C SER A 35 4.08 -7.64 -5.93
N GLN A 36 4.62 -8.73 -6.49
CA GLN A 36 3.85 -9.91 -6.88
C GLN A 36 3.08 -10.54 -5.71
N ASN A 37 3.67 -10.59 -4.54
CA ASN A 37 3.04 -11.21 -3.38
C ASN A 37 2.03 -10.29 -2.68
N PHE A 38 2.34 -9.00 -2.57
CA PHE A 38 1.50 -8.07 -1.82
C PHE A 38 0.41 -7.46 -2.70
N GLY A 39 0.75 -6.93 -3.88
CA GLY A 39 -0.19 -6.26 -4.76
C GLY A 39 -1.37 -7.15 -5.12
N LEU A 40 -1.10 -8.37 -5.61
CA LEU A 40 -2.14 -9.33 -6.00
C LEU A 40 -2.93 -9.86 -4.80
N GLY A 41 -2.31 -10.05 -3.64
CA GLY A 41 -2.99 -10.50 -2.43
C GLY A 41 -4.04 -9.49 -1.96
N VAL A 42 -3.67 -8.22 -1.85
CA VAL A 42 -4.60 -7.13 -1.44
C VAL A 42 -5.72 -6.94 -2.46
N ILE A 43 -5.40 -6.98 -3.76
CA ILE A 43 -6.43 -6.90 -4.82
C ILE A 43 -7.43 -8.05 -4.68
N GLY A 44 -6.95 -9.28 -4.44
CA GLY A 44 -7.80 -10.44 -4.22
C GLY A 44 -8.71 -10.31 -3.00
N ASP A 45 -8.25 -9.68 -1.93
CA ASP A 45 -9.07 -9.44 -0.73
C ASP A 45 -10.11 -8.33 -0.96
N ILE A 46 -9.76 -7.28 -1.72
CA ILE A 46 -10.72 -6.25 -2.14
C ILE A 46 -11.81 -6.89 -3.02
N PHE A 47 -11.46 -7.78 -3.95
CA PHE A 47 -12.41 -8.45 -4.85
C PHE A 47 -13.42 -9.33 -4.11
N LYS A 48 -13.02 -9.93 -2.98
CA LYS A 48 -13.94 -10.72 -2.12
C LYS A 48 -14.88 -9.88 -1.28
N SER A 49 -14.60 -8.59 -1.13
CA SER A 49 -15.36 -7.70 -0.25
C SER A 49 -16.59 -7.12 -0.95
N LYS A 50 -17.77 -7.56 -0.55
CA LYS A 50 -19.03 -6.98 -1.02
C LYS A 50 -19.20 -5.50 -0.65
N THR A 51 -18.55 -5.05 0.43
CA THR A 51 -18.60 -3.66 0.90
C THR A 51 -17.84 -2.72 -0.04
N LEU A 52 -16.80 -3.23 -0.72
CA LEU A 52 -15.95 -2.46 -1.62
C LEU A 52 -16.38 -2.58 -3.10
N GLU A 53 -17.50 -3.23 -3.36
CA GLU A 53 -18.07 -3.34 -4.70
C GLU A 53 -18.39 -1.94 -5.26
N GLY A 54 -18.01 -1.68 -6.52
CA GLY A 54 -18.13 -0.38 -7.16
C GLY A 54 -17.01 0.59 -6.84
N SER A 55 -15.98 0.19 -6.06
CA SER A 55 -14.84 1.05 -5.76
C SER A 55 -13.87 1.17 -6.94
N LYS A 56 -13.07 2.26 -6.91
CA LYS A 56 -11.97 2.49 -7.84
C LYS A 56 -10.65 2.12 -7.16
N ILE A 57 -9.91 1.20 -7.78
CA ILE A 57 -8.59 0.76 -7.33
C ILE A 57 -7.53 1.44 -8.21
N VAL A 58 -6.61 2.17 -7.60
CA VAL A 58 -5.48 2.78 -8.30
C VAL A 58 -4.19 2.09 -7.86
N LEU A 59 -3.55 1.43 -8.80
CA LEU A 59 -2.27 0.77 -8.58
C LEU A 59 -1.14 1.76 -8.85
N HIS A 60 -0.24 1.90 -7.89
CA HIS A 60 0.95 2.74 -8.05
C HIS A 60 2.22 1.97 -7.70
N ASP A 61 3.23 2.09 -8.55
CA ASP A 61 4.58 1.60 -8.31
C ASP A 61 5.57 2.47 -9.09
N ILE A 62 6.81 2.55 -8.59
CA ILE A 62 7.91 3.20 -9.30
C ILE A 62 8.43 2.34 -10.46
N ASN A 63 8.23 1.02 -10.39
CA ASN A 63 8.58 0.06 -11.44
C ASN A 63 7.40 -0.12 -12.40
N GLY A 64 7.45 0.58 -13.52
CA GLY A 64 6.38 0.55 -14.54
C GLY A 64 6.16 -0.81 -15.20
N GLU A 65 7.17 -1.66 -15.29
CA GLU A 65 7.04 -3.01 -15.88
C GLU A 65 6.28 -3.94 -14.95
N SER A 66 6.70 -3.99 -13.67
CA SER A 66 6.00 -4.77 -12.65
C SER A 66 4.56 -4.29 -12.47
N LEU A 67 4.34 -2.96 -12.50
CA LEU A 67 3.02 -2.36 -12.39
C LEU A 67 2.10 -2.78 -13.55
N LYS A 68 2.59 -2.77 -14.78
CA LYS A 68 1.83 -3.22 -15.97
C LYS A 68 1.43 -4.69 -15.85
N LEU A 69 2.34 -5.55 -15.36
CA LEU A 69 2.05 -6.96 -15.17
C LEU A 69 0.97 -7.17 -14.11
N THR A 70 1.09 -6.50 -12.95
CA THR A 70 0.09 -6.58 -11.89
C THR A 70 -1.27 -6.07 -12.36
N HIS A 71 -1.30 -4.96 -13.09
CA HIS A 71 -2.55 -4.40 -13.65
C HIS A 71 -3.23 -5.40 -14.59
N LYS A 72 -2.47 -5.98 -15.53
CA LYS A 72 -3.01 -6.98 -16.46
C LYS A 72 -3.60 -8.19 -15.73
N ILE A 73 -2.88 -8.71 -14.74
CA ILE A 73 -3.36 -9.85 -13.95
C ILE A 73 -4.64 -9.49 -13.20
N ALA A 74 -4.69 -8.29 -12.60
CA ALA A 74 -5.86 -7.81 -11.86
C ALA A 74 -7.09 -7.65 -12.78
N ASP A 75 -6.92 -7.10 -13.99
CA ASP A 75 -7.99 -6.99 -14.97
C ASP A 75 -8.47 -8.37 -15.44
N ASP A 76 -7.55 -9.29 -15.74
CA ASP A 76 -7.89 -10.67 -16.13
C ASP A 76 -8.72 -11.38 -15.04
N PHE A 77 -8.38 -11.18 -13.77
CA PHE A 77 -9.16 -11.73 -12.64
C PHE A 77 -10.51 -11.04 -12.47
N LYS A 78 -10.54 -9.71 -12.56
CA LYS A 78 -11.78 -8.93 -12.49
C LYS A 78 -12.79 -9.41 -13.53
N ASP A 79 -12.34 -9.58 -14.77
CA ASP A 79 -13.20 -9.98 -15.88
C ASP A 79 -13.70 -11.44 -15.72
N LYS A 80 -12.80 -12.37 -15.36
CA LYS A 80 -13.16 -13.77 -15.12
C LYS A 80 -14.16 -13.96 -13.99
N LEU A 81 -14.06 -13.16 -12.94
CA LEU A 81 -14.92 -13.25 -11.76
C LEU A 81 -16.12 -12.29 -11.81
N ASN A 82 -16.24 -11.51 -12.89
CA ASN A 82 -17.27 -10.49 -13.07
C ASN A 82 -17.38 -9.53 -11.87
N ILE A 83 -16.22 -9.02 -11.42
CA ILE A 83 -16.12 -8.13 -10.26
C ILE A 83 -16.41 -6.69 -10.69
N ASN A 84 -17.34 -6.05 -9.98
CA ASN A 84 -17.71 -4.67 -10.23
C ASN A 84 -16.75 -3.72 -9.50
N VAL A 85 -15.57 -3.48 -10.09
CA VAL A 85 -14.58 -2.46 -9.64
C VAL A 85 -13.93 -1.82 -10.88
N GLU A 86 -13.50 -0.59 -10.73
CA GLU A 86 -12.66 0.09 -11.73
C GLU A 86 -11.19 -0.06 -11.32
N ILE A 87 -10.31 -0.49 -12.23
CA ILE A 87 -8.87 -0.61 -11.98
C ILE A 87 -8.13 0.35 -12.90
N SER A 88 -7.19 1.08 -12.35
CA SER A 88 -6.26 1.92 -13.10
C SER A 88 -4.86 1.84 -12.52
N SER A 89 -3.84 2.24 -13.27
CA SER A 89 -2.47 2.23 -12.79
C SER A 89 -1.70 3.46 -13.28
N THR A 90 -0.81 3.97 -12.44
CA THR A 90 0.06 5.09 -12.77
C THR A 90 1.38 5.02 -12.01
N THR A 91 2.46 5.48 -12.62
CA THR A 91 3.75 5.67 -11.95
C THR A 91 3.88 7.07 -11.31
N SER A 92 2.91 7.94 -11.54
CA SER A 92 2.84 9.25 -10.92
C SER A 92 2.16 9.16 -9.55
N ARG A 93 2.93 9.42 -8.50
CA ARG A 93 2.45 9.44 -7.11
C ARG A 93 1.35 10.48 -6.89
N GLN A 94 1.53 11.68 -7.44
CA GLN A 94 0.57 12.77 -7.32
C GLN A 94 -0.78 12.41 -7.95
N GLU A 95 -0.74 11.83 -9.15
CA GLU A 95 -1.95 11.37 -9.84
C GLU A 95 -2.65 10.25 -9.08
N ALA A 96 -1.88 9.29 -8.56
CA ALA A 96 -2.44 8.18 -7.78
C ALA A 96 -3.18 8.69 -6.55
N LEU A 97 -2.57 9.60 -5.77
CA LEU A 97 -3.08 10.07 -4.48
C LEU A 97 -4.18 11.12 -4.58
N LYS A 98 -4.32 11.78 -5.73
CA LYS A 98 -5.36 12.81 -5.93
C LYS A 98 -6.76 12.25 -5.63
N ASN A 99 -7.47 12.87 -4.69
CA ASN A 99 -8.81 12.46 -4.23
C ASN A 99 -8.88 10.99 -3.75
N ALA A 100 -7.83 10.48 -3.13
CA ALA A 100 -7.83 9.14 -2.54
C ALA A 100 -8.61 9.12 -1.22
N ASP A 101 -9.55 8.18 -1.07
CA ASP A 101 -10.23 7.93 0.22
C ASP A 101 -9.35 7.07 1.14
N PHE A 102 -8.67 6.07 0.57
CA PHE A 102 -7.82 5.13 1.29
C PHE A 102 -6.50 4.91 0.58
N CYS A 103 -5.44 4.79 1.34
CA CYS A 103 -4.12 4.46 0.83
C CYS A 103 -3.53 3.27 1.59
N ILE A 104 -3.15 2.23 0.86
CA ILE A 104 -2.45 1.06 1.38
C ILE A 104 -1.02 1.12 0.88
N ILE A 105 -0.05 1.15 1.80
CA ILE A 105 1.36 1.35 1.48
C ILE A 105 2.13 0.06 1.77
N SER A 106 2.85 -0.45 0.77
CA SER A 106 3.78 -1.56 0.89
C SER A 106 5.03 -1.27 0.07
N ILE A 107 5.97 -0.58 0.67
CA ILE A 107 7.21 -0.15 0.03
C ILE A 107 8.41 -0.74 0.75
N GLU A 108 9.51 -0.85 0.02
CA GLU A 108 10.84 -1.14 0.54
C GLU A 108 11.84 -0.10 0.05
N VAL A 109 12.88 0.13 0.84
CA VAL A 109 13.97 1.04 0.50
C VAL A 109 15.25 0.24 0.29
N GLY A 110 15.84 0.38 -0.90
CA GLY A 110 17.07 -0.32 -1.27
C GLY A 110 16.88 -1.82 -1.53
N HIS A 111 17.97 -2.55 -1.42
CA HIS A 111 17.97 -4.01 -1.63
C HIS A 111 17.49 -4.73 -0.38
N ARG A 112 16.21 -5.04 -0.31
CA ARG A 112 15.52 -5.64 0.83
C ARG A 112 16.31 -6.77 1.49
N PHE A 113 16.69 -7.79 0.75
CA PHE A 113 17.33 -8.98 1.32
C PHE A 113 18.71 -8.68 1.90
N ASN A 114 19.50 -7.80 1.26
CA ASN A 114 20.81 -7.41 1.77
C ASN A 114 20.70 -6.59 3.06
N LEU A 115 19.73 -5.70 3.12
CA LEU A 115 19.50 -4.87 4.31
C LEU A 115 18.94 -5.70 5.47
N TRP A 116 18.03 -6.63 5.20
CA TRP A 116 17.54 -7.57 6.22
C TRP A 116 18.63 -8.45 6.79
N ASP A 117 19.51 -8.95 5.94
CA ASP A 117 20.65 -9.75 6.37
C ASP A 117 21.58 -8.95 7.30
N GLN A 118 21.83 -7.69 7.00
CA GLN A 118 22.59 -6.77 7.86
C GLN A 118 21.85 -6.48 9.17
N ASP A 119 20.57 -6.16 9.12
CA ASP A 119 19.74 -5.89 10.29
C ASP A 119 19.69 -7.07 11.26
N TRP A 120 19.84 -8.28 10.76
CA TRP A 120 19.89 -9.50 11.58
C TRP A 120 21.30 -9.83 12.05
N LYS A 121 22.31 -9.82 11.16
CA LYS A 121 23.68 -10.26 11.49
C LYS A 121 24.45 -9.26 12.35
N ILE A 122 24.27 -7.96 12.15
CA ILE A 122 25.00 -6.97 12.94
C ILE A 122 24.64 -7.06 14.43
N PRO A 123 23.40 -7.07 14.87
CA PRO A 123 23.07 -7.26 16.29
C PRO A 123 23.61 -8.57 16.88
N LEU A 124 23.66 -9.65 16.10
CA LEU A 124 24.22 -10.92 16.56
C LEU A 124 25.70 -10.81 16.96
N GLN A 125 26.48 -9.97 16.28
CA GLN A 125 27.90 -9.72 16.62
C GLN A 125 28.06 -9.09 18.02
N TYR A 126 27.01 -8.41 18.49
CA TYR A 126 26.97 -7.80 19.83
C TYR A 126 26.19 -8.68 20.84
N GLY A 127 25.96 -9.94 20.52
CA GLY A 127 25.28 -10.89 21.42
C GLY A 127 23.76 -10.70 21.49
N ILE A 128 23.16 -9.83 20.66
CA ILE A 128 21.72 -9.60 20.63
C ILE A 128 21.07 -10.61 19.70
N LYS A 129 20.40 -11.59 20.27
CA LYS A 129 19.65 -12.61 19.52
C LYS A 129 18.24 -12.09 19.25
N GLN A 130 17.89 -11.87 17.99
CA GLN A 130 16.58 -11.51 17.53
C GLN A 130 16.11 -12.45 16.42
N VAL A 131 14.80 -12.66 16.28
CA VAL A 131 14.26 -13.61 15.30
C VAL A 131 14.45 -13.08 13.89
N TYR A 132 14.02 -11.84 13.65
CA TYR A 132 14.21 -11.10 12.39
C TYR A 132 14.43 -9.64 12.69
N GLY A 133 15.20 -8.93 11.84
CA GLY A 133 15.51 -7.52 12.00
C GLY A 133 14.29 -6.61 11.96
N GLU A 134 13.24 -6.99 11.27
CA GLU A 134 12.04 -6.16 11.06
C GLU A 134 11.02 -6.16 12.22
N ASN A 135 11.12 -7.11 13.15
CA ASN A 135 10.09 -7.32 14.18
C ASN A 135 10.41 -6.68 15.54
N GLY A 136 11.40 -5.83 15.60
CA GLY A 136 11.85 -5.20 16.83
C GLY A 136 13.34 -5.33 17.04
N GLY A 137 13.82 -4.90 18.23
CA GLY A 137 15.25 -4.85 18.51
C GLY A 137 16.01 -3.82 17.64
N PRO A 138 17.35 -3.84 17.66
CA PRO A 138 18.16 -2.90 16.89
C PRO A 138 17.91 -2.99 15.38
N GLY A 139 17.76 -4.18 14.84
CA GLY A 139 17.49 -4.38 13.41
C GLY A 139 16.17 -3.76 12.98
N GLY A 140 15.09 -3.97 13.76
CA GLY A 140 13.80 -3.35 13.52
C GLY A 140 13.82 -1.83 13.60
N LEU A 141 14.64 -1.28 14.51
CA LEU A 141 14.83 0.17 14.59
C LEU A 141 15.48 0.71 13.30
N PHE A 142 16.55 0.09 12.81
CA PHE A 142 17.20 0.54 11.58
C PHE A 142 16.32 0.35 10.35
N HIS A 143 15.53 -0.72 10.29
CA HIS A 143 14.52 -0.91 9.27
C HIS A 143 13.48 0.23 9.31
N ALA A 144 12.94 0.55 10.47
CA ALA A 144 11.98 1.64 10.65
C ALA A 144 12.55 2.99 10.23
N LEU A 145 13.79 3.31 10.61
CA LEU A 145 14.48 4.55 10.22
C LEU A 145 14.65 4.69 8.70
N ARG A 146 14.72 3.58 7.96
CA ARG A 146 14.78 3.61 6.48
C ARG A 146 13.40 3.80 5.84
N ILE A 147 12.35 3.20 6.42
CA ILE A 147 11.00 3.17 5.83
C ILE A 147 10.16 4.39 6.21
N ILE A 148 10.28 4.89 7.43
CA ILE A 148 9.46 6.01 7.93
C ILE A 148 9.60 7.28 7.08
N PRO A 149 10.79 7.75 6.67
CA PRO A 149 10.90 8.97 5.88
C PRO A 149 10.15 8.93 4.54
N PRO A 150 10.25 7.87 3.71
CA PRO A 150 9.44 7.74 2.51
C PRO A 150 7.93 7.70 2.79
N ILE A 151 7.49 7.07 3.89
CA ILE A 151 6.08 7.06 4.28
C ILE A 151 5.59 8.47 4.60
N PHE A 152 6.35 9.25 5.37
CA PHE A 152 6.01 10.66 5.60
C PHE A 152 5.94 11.46 4.30
N CYS A 153 6.88 11.25 3.38
CA CYS A 153 6.84 11.89 2.07
C CYS A 153 5.56 11.56 1.29
N LEU A 154 5.09 10.31 1.36
CA LEU A 154 3.83 9.89 0.74
C LEU A 154 2.63 10.60 1.38
N LEU A 155 2.58 10.70 2.70
CA LEU A 155 1.51 11.38 3.44
C LEU A 155 1.43 12.87 3.08
N TYR A 156 2.55 13.60 3.13
CA TYR A 156 2.57 15.00 2.76
C TYR A 156 2.20 15.25 1.29
N THR A 157 2.53 14.31 0.40
CA THR A 157 2.12 14.41 -1.01
C THR A 157 0.61 14.25 -1.16
N SER A 158 -0.05 13.41 -0.35
CA SER A 158 -1.49 13.25 -0.40
C SER A 158 -2.22 14.52 0.04
N ASP A 159 -1.71 15.21 1.07
CA ASP A 159 -2.28 16.46 1.56
C ASP A 159 -2.15 17.60 0.54
N ALA A 160 -0.99 17.75 -0.09
CA ALA A 160 -0.76 18.75 -1.13
C ALA A 160 -1.57 18.50 -2.42
N ALA A 161 -1.92 17.23 -2.71
CA ALA A 161 -2.73 16.88 -3.88
C ALA A 161 -4.22 17.22 -3.71
N ASP A 162 -4.68 17.39 -2.46
CA ASP A 162 -6.07 17.77 -2.17
C ASP A 162 -6.28 19.31 -2.12
N GLU A 163 -5.19 20.09 -2.02
CA GLU A 163 -5.24 21.57 -1.98
C GLU A 163 -5.08 22.22 -3.36
N SER A 164 -4.80 21.44 -4.41
CA SER A 164 -4.61 21.89 -5.80
C SER A 164 -5.79 21.47 -6.69
#